data_d55ef2cedc80722aeecd50f3f2bc4fa8
#
_entry.id   d55ef2cedc80722aeecd50f3f2bc4fa8
#
_cell.length_a   1.000
_cell.length_b   1.000
_cell.length_c   1.000
_cell.angle_alpha   90.00
_cell.angle_beta   90.00
_cell.angle_gamma   90.00
#
_symmetry.space_group_name_H-M   'P 1'
#
loop_
_entity.id
_entity.type
_entity.pdbx_description
1 polymer ?
#
loop_
_entity_poly.entity_id
_entity_poly.type
_entity_poly.pdbx_seq_one_letter_code
_entity_poly.pdbx_strand_id
1 'polypeptide(L)'
;MTFGDVNETVTAKDVSNLRSTPYTGDEGNVVGQLKNGETLVRTGRNDSTGWSRLEYNGQTVYAVSAYLTTDLTYKTPEKPTYPNRVSTQDGRVIVFTDCDDYITPKDLINLRTEPSTSEGESTVRTQVRNGTNLHRTGYSEGSGWSRVEYNGEILYAVTSYVISGSAPE
;
A
#
# COMPACT_ATOMS: atom_id res chain seq x y z
N MET A 1 -13.65 30.60 1.03
CA MET A 1 -13.31 29.67 -0.08
C MET A 1 -14.45 29.72 -1.08
N THR A 2 -14.16 29.87 -2.37
CA THR A 2 -15.14 30.03 -3.45
C THR A 2 -15.13 28.79 -4.35
N PHE A 3 -16.31 28.30 -4.69
CA PHE A 3 -16.48 27.13 -5.58
C PHE A 3 -17.07 27.57 -6.91
N GLY A 4 -16.48 27.08 -8.00
CA GLY A 4 -17.12 27.16 -9.32
C GLY A 4 -18.19 26.07 -9.44
N ASP A 5 -19.36 26.44 -9.91
CA ASP A 5 -20.49 25.51 -10.03
C ASP A 5 -20.22 24.47 -11.12
N VAL A 6 -20.49 23.21 -10.80
CA VAL A 6 -20.45 22.09 -11.75
C VAL A 6 -21.64 21.17 -11.47
N ASN A 7 -21.91 20.26 -12.39
CA ASN A 7 -22.95 19.24 -12.22
C ASN A 7 -22.40 17.94 -12.81
N GLU A 8 -21.72 17.17 -11.94
CA GLU A 8 -21.03 15.95 -12.34
C GLU A 8 -21.31 14.85 -11.32
N THR A 9 -21.32 13.60 -11.78
CA THR A 9 -21.37 12.45 -10.91
C THR A 9 -19.94 11.96 -10.68
N VAL A 10 -19.57 11.73 -9.43
CA VAL A 10 -18.23 11.28 -9.06
C VAL A 10 -18.29 10.04 -8.17
N THR A 11 -17.23 9.26 -8.20
CA THR A 11 -16.97 8.19 -7.24
C THR A 11 -15.62 8.42 -6.57
N ALA A 12 -15.35 7.77 -5.46
CA ALA A 12 -14.03 7.82 -4.83
C ALA A 12 -13.07 6.86 -5.52
N LYS A 13 -11.80 7.24 -5.61
CA LYS A 13 -10.75 6.36 -6.13
C LYS A 13 -10.46 5.20 -5.16
N ASP A 14 -10.70 5.41 -3.89
CA ASP A 14 -10.66 4.41 -2.84
C ASP A 14 -11.75 4.80 -1.82
N VAL A 15 -11.39 5.31 -0.66
CA VAL A 15 -12.32 5.86 0.32
C VAL A 15 -11.98 7.34 0.50
N SER A 16 -13.01 8.19 0.43
CA SER A 16 -12.86 9.63 0.67
C SER A 16 -13.75 10.05 1.84
N ASN A 17 -13.20 10.77 2.79
CA ASN A 17 -14.00 11.37 3.86
C ASN A 17 -14.86 12.50 3.30
N LEU A 18 -16.12 12.50 3.72
CA LEU A 18 -17.07 13.58 3.44
C LEU A 18 -17.12 14.46 4.69
N ARG A 19 -16.88 15.75 4.52
CA ARG A 19 -16.72 16.68 5.63
C ARG A 19 -17.75 17.79 5.58
N SER A 20 -18.14 18.28 6.74
CA SER A 20 -19.09 19.40 6.85
C SER A 20 -18.43 20.73 6.46
N THR A 21 -17.11 20.82 6.52
CA THR A 21 -16.31 22.00 6.10
C THR A 21 -15.12 21.54 5.25
N PRO A 22 -14.64 22.35 4.28
CA PRO A 22 -13.49 21.99 3.46
C PRO A 22 -12.17 22.20 4.23
N TYR A 23 -11.93 21.35 5.22
CA TYR A 23 -10.77 21.43 6.09
C TYR A 23 -10.43 20.03 6.62
N THR A 24 -9.14 19.66 6.57
CA THR A 24 -8.66 18.33 6.98
C THR A 24 -8.05 18.29 8.38
N GLY A 25 -7.86 19.45 9.02
CA GLY A 25 -7.23 19.54 10.33
C GLY A 25 -8.14 19.17 11.51
N ASP A 26 -9.38 18.80 11.25
CA ASP A 26 -10.35 18.45 12.28
C ASP A 26 -11.12 17.20 11.87
N GLU A 27 -10.88 16.10 12.56
CA GLU A 27 -11.59 14.85 12.31
C GLU A 27 -13.07 14.92 12.76
N GLY A 28 -13.39 15.87 13.64
CA GLY A 28 -14.78 16.09 14.10
C GLY A 28 -15.71 16.58 13.00
N ASN A 29 -15.19 17.07 11.87
CA ASN A 29 -16.01 17.50 10.74
C ASN A 29 -16.32 16.38 9.73
N VAL A 30 -15.85 15.17 9.93
CA VAL A 30 -16.17 14.02 9.06
C VAL A 30 -17.59 13.57 9.36
N VAL A 31 -18.46 13.65 8.35
CA VAL A 31 -19.90 13.30 8.49
C VAL A 31 -20.26 12.01 7.72
N GLY A 32 -19.35 11.48 6.93
CA GLY A 32 -19.54 10.24 6.19
C GLY A 32 -18.35 9.90 5.35
N GLN A 33 -18.50 8.86 4.54
CA GLN A 33 -17.46 8.43 3.62
C GLN A 33 -18.10 8.04 2.28
N LEU A 34 -17.36 8.28 1.21
CA LEU A 34 -17.67 7.78 -0.13
C LEU A 34 -16.63 6.72 -0.50
N LYS A 35 -17.09 5.53 -0.86
CA LYS A 35 -16.24 4.42 -1.26
C LYS A 35 -16.23 4.27 -2.78
N ASN A 36 -15.18 3.64 -3.30
CA ASN A 36 -15.12 3.30 -4.73
C ASN A 36 -16.36 2.49 -5.13
N GLY A 37 -16.98 2.90 -6.23
CA GLY A 37 -18.22 2.30 -6.71
C GLY A 37 -19.50 2.99 -6.24
N GLU A 38 -19.46 3.71 -5.12
CA GLU A 38 -20.55 4.59 -4.69
C GLU A 38 -20.43 5.93 -5.41
N THR A 39 -21.55 6.59 -5.66
CA THR A 39 -21.58 7.84 -6.44
C THR A 39 -22.29 8.96 -5.69
N LEU A 40 -21.81 10.18 -5.88
CA LEU A 40 -22.45 11.40 -5.41
C LEU A 40 -22.40 12.45 -6.53
N VAL A 41 -23.32 13.42 -6.46
CA VAL A 41 -23.29 14.57 -7.37
C VAL A 41 -22.34 15.62 -6.83
N ARG A 42 -21.36 16.00 -7.64
CA ARG A 42 -20.48 17.13 -7.36
C ARG A 42 -21.10 18.40 -7.89
N THR A 43 -21.33 19.36 -7.01
CA THR A 43 -22.01 20.62 -7.32
C THR A 43 -21.05 21.79 -7.43
N GLY A 44 -19.79 21.63 -7.03
CA GLY A 44 -18.81 22.69 -7.13
C GLY A 44 -17.39 22.17 -7.01
N ARG A 45 -16.44 22.95 -7.56
CA ARG A 45 -15.00 22.68 -7.49
C ARG A 45 -14.26 23.94 -7.14
N ASN A 46 -13.18 23.78 -6.38
CA ASN A 46 -12.18 24.83 -6.20
C ASN A 46 -10.82 24.23 -6.55
N ASP A 47 -10.35 24.50 -7.75
CA ASP A 47 -9.11 23.92 -8.27
C ASP A 47 -7.85 24.52 -7.59
N SER A 48 -7.98 25.73 -7.03
CA SER A 48 -6.88 26.37 -6.30
C SER A 48 -6.58 25.70 -4.97
N THR A 49 -7.62 25.20 -4.28
CA THR A 49 -7.49 24.56 -2.96
C THR A 49 -7.60 23.05 -3.02
N GLY A 50 -8.05 22.50 -4.14
CA GLY A 50 -8.22 21.06 -4.31
C GLY A 50 -9.46 20.49 -3.62
N TRP A 51 -10.50 21.30 -3.37
CA TRP A 51 -11.72 20.84 -2.73
C TRP A 51 -12.88 20.73 -3.71
N SER A 52 -13.74 19.74 -3.46
CA SER A 52 -15.01 19.54 -4.15
C SER A 52 -16.18 19.72 -3.18
N ARG A 53 -17.25 20.31 -3.68
CA ARG A 53 -18.53 20.44 -2.98
C ARG A 53 -19.48 19.38 -3.54
N LEU A 54 -20.10 18.58 -2.65
CA LEU A 54 -20.92 17.43 -3.02
C LEU A 54 -22.25 17.49 -2.30
N GLU A 55 -23.27 16.80 -2.85
CA GLU A 55 -24.52 16.53 -2.14
C GLU A 55 -24.53 15.11 -1.57
N TYR A 56 -24.82 15.00 -0.28
CA TYR A 56 -24.86 13.74 0.46
C TYR A 56 -26.08 13.73 1.38
N ASN A 57 -27.03 12.83 1.09
CA ASN A 57 -28.28 12.72 1.87
C ASN A 57 -29.01 14.06 2.07
N GLY A 58 -29.07 14.90 1.03
CA GLY A 58 -29.69 16.22 1.10
C GLY A 58 -28.86 17.28 1.80
N GLN A 59 -27.62 17.00 2.15
CA GLN A 59 -26.71 17.94 2.80
C GLN A 59 -25.55 18.30 1.88
N THR A 60 -25.03 19.51 2.02
CA THR A 60 -23.79 19.91 1.35
C THR A 60 -22.61 19.43 2.16
N VAL A 61 -21.72 18.67 1.51
CA VAL A 61 -20.50 18.17 2.11
C VAL A 61 -19.30 18.47 1.20
N TYR A 62 -18.12 18.29 1.72
CA TYR A 62 -16.87 18.62 1.03
C TYR A 62 -15.92 17.43 1.05
N ALA A 63 -15.21 17.23 -0.04
CA ALA A 63 -14.20 16.18 -0.18
C ALA A 63 -13.00 16.70 -0.95
N VAL A 64 -11.85 16.10 -0.73
CA VAL A 64 -10.63 16.43 -1.47
C VAL A 64 -10.75 15.93 -2.90
N SER A 65 -10.62 16.82 -3.87
CA SER A 65 -10.82 16.51 -5.31
C SER A 65 -9.90 15.41 -5.82
N ALA A 66 -8.68 15.34 -5.29
CA ALA A 66 -7.69 14.34 -5.70
C ALA A 66 -8.13 12.89 -5.42
N TYR A 67 -9.06 12.69 -4.48
CA TYR A 67 -9.57 11.37 -4.11
C TYR A 67 -10.83 10.97 -4.89
N LEU A 68 -11.29 11.83 -5.80
CA LEU A 68 -12.50 11.64 -6.59
C LEU A 68 -12.18 11.49 -8.07
N THR A 69 -13.07 10.83 -8.80
CA THR A 69 -12.99 10.74 -10.26
C THR A 69 -14.38 10.78 -10.88
N THR A 70 -14.50 11.34 -12.06
CA THR A 70 -15.71 11.27 -12.88
C THR A 70 -15.80 9.98 -13.69
N ASP A 71 -14.74 9.20 -13.72
CA ASP A 71 -14.74 7.87 -14.34
C ASP A 71 -15.39 6.87 -13.36
N LEU A 72 -16.67 6.61 -13.56
CA LEU A 72 -17.46 5.75 -12.69
C LEU A 72 -17.10 4.26 -12.84
N THR A 73 -16.29 3.93 -13.84
CA THR A 73 -15.78 2.57 -14.05
C THR A 73 -14.44 2.34 -13.33
N TYR A 74 -13.87 3.38 -12.74
CA TYR A 74 -12.60 3.30 -12.02
C TYR A 74 -12.69 2.29 -10.88
N LYS A 75 -11.70 1.42 -10.79
CA LYS A 75 -11.57 0.44 -9.69
C LYS A 75 -10.31 0.77 -8.90
N THR A 76 -10.44 0.78 -7.58
CA THR A 76 -9.28 0.91 -6.69
C THR A 76 -8.29 -0.20 -7.02
N PRO A 77 -7.00 0.13 -7.31
CA PRO A 77 -6.00 -0.90 -7.52
C PRO A 77 -5.87 -1.80 -6.31
N GLU A 78 -5.90 -3.11 -6.53
CA GLU A 78 -5.67 -4.08 -5.47
C GLU A 78 -4.20 -4.01 -5.04
N LYS A 79 -3.96 -3.88 -3.75
CA LYS A 79 -2.62 -4.01 -3.20
C LYS A 79 -2.25 -5.50 -3.16
N PRO A 80 -1.04 -5.88 -3.62
CA PRO A 80 -0.60 -7.25 -3.45
C PRO A 80 -0.64 -7.64 -1.98
N THR A 81 -1.15 -8.85 -1.70
CA THR A 81 -1.12 -9.41 -0.36
C THR A 81 -0.05 -10.49 -0.29
N TYR A 82 0.65 -10.56 0.82
CA TYR A 82 1.75 -11.49 1.03
C TYR A 82 1.48 -12.36 2.25
N PRO A 83 2.03 -13.59 2.30
CA PRO A 83 1.81 -14.45 3.46
C PRO A 83 2.54 -13.88 4.69
N ASN A 84 1.78 -13.45 5.70
CA ASN A 84 2.33 -12.91 6.94
C ASN A 84 2.59 -14.00 7.98
N ARG A 85 2.16 -15.22 7.73
CA ARG A 85 2.33 -16.36 8.62
C ARG A 85 2.81 -17.55 7.80
N VAL A 86 4.07 -17.93 8.00
CA VAL A 86 4.72 -18.97 7.20
C VAL A 86 5.19 -20.09 8.11
N SER A 87 4.78 -21.31 7.79
CA SER A 87 5.26 -22.53 8.48
C SER A 87 6.46 -23.09 7.74
N THR A 88 7.52 -23.39 8.47
CA THR A 88 8.72 -24.00 7.92
C THR A 88 8.69 -25.51 8.07
N GLN A 89 9.51 -26.22 7.30
CA GLN A 89 9.57 -27.69 7.32
C GLN A 89 10.04 -28.22 8.68
N ASP A 90 10.82 -27.43 9.42
CA ASP A 90 11.28 -27.79 10.76
C ASP A 90 10.25 -27.52 11.86
N GLY A 91 9.02 -27.15 11.49
CA GLY A 91 7.91 -26.98 12.41
C GLY A 91 7.78 -25.62 13.06
N ARG A 92 8.59 -24.64 12.66
CA ARG A 92 8.48 -23.26 13.16
C ARG A 92 7.42 -22.48 12.40
N VAL A 93 6.85 -21.48 13.05
CA VAL A 93 5.96 -20.51 12.43
C VAL A 93 6.63 -19.15 12.52
N ILE A 94 6.84 -18.53 11.35
CA ILE A 94 7.46 -17.21 11.24
C ILE A 94 6.37 -16.20 10.91
N VAL A 95 6.29 -15.13 11.70
CA VAL A 95 5.28 -14.07 11.51
C VAL A 95 5.96 -12.83 10.98
N PHE A 96 5.45 -12.32 9.85
CA PHE A 96 5.97 -11.15 9.17
C PHE A 96 5.07 -9.95 9.37
N THR A 97 5.69 -8.77 9.47
CA THR A 97 5.02 -7.48 9.40
C THR A 97 5.24 -6.91 8.01
N ASP A 98 4.16 -6.43 7.38
CA ASP A 98 4.25 -5.84 6.05
C ASP A 98 5.11 -4.59 6.05
N CYS A 99 5.93 -4.43 5.03
CA CYS A 99 6.69 -3.22 4.76
C CYS A 99 6.84 -3.04 3.25
N ASP A 100 7.37 -1.91 2.84
CA ASP A 100 7.59 -1.58 1.44
C ASP A 100 8.86 -0.76 1.33
N ASP A 101 9.98 -1.45 1.23
CA ASP A 101 11.28 -0.81 1.06
C ASP A 101 12.16 -1.66 0.16
N TYR A 102 13.37 -1.18 -0.09
CA TYR A 102 14.36 -1.88 -0.90
C TYR A 102 15.59 -2.17 -0.07
N ILE A 103 16.13 -3.35 -0.24
CA ILE A 103 17.34 -3.82 0.44
C ILE A 103 18.30 -4.39 -0.59
N THR A 104 19.57 -4.42 -0.23
CA THR A 104 20.60 -5.07 -1.02
C THR A 104 21.47 -5.93 -0.10
N PRO A 105 22.04 -7.05 -0.59
CA PRO A 105 22.94 -7.85 0.22
C PRO A 105 24.20 -7.08 0.62
N LYS A 106 24.71 -7.37 1.79
CA LYS A 106 26.06 -6.88 2.21
C LYS A 106 27.14 -7.52 1.37
N ASP A 107 26.95 -8.78 0.97
CA ASP A 107 27.85 -9.56 0.13
C ASP A 107 26.97 -10.55 -0.65
N LEU A 108 27.40 -11.76 -0.87
CA LEU A 108 26.61 -12.81 -1.51
C LEU A 108 25.69 -13.47 -0.48
N ILE A 109 24.38 -13.54 -0.78
CA ILE A 109 23.41 -14.19 0.09
C ILE A 109 22.55 -15.19 -0.68
N ASN A 110 21.98 -16.13 0.05
CA ASN A 110 20.97 -17.05 -0.47
C ASN A 110 19.57 -16.44 -0.34
N LEU A 111 18.78 -16.53 -1.40
CA LEU A 111 17.33 -16.31 -1.34
C LEU A 111 16.66 -17.67 -1.27
N ARG A 112 15.81 -17.86 -0.26
CA ARG A 112 15.24 -19.17 0.07
C ARG A 112 13.74 -19.19 -0.15
N THR A 113 13.22 -20.38 -0.42
CA THR A 113 11.77 -20.59 -0.62
C THR A 113 11.02 -20.61 0.70
N GLU A 114 11.69 -20.77 1.83
CA GLU A 114 11.12 -20.63 3.17
C GLU A 114 12.10 -19.93 4.11
N PRO A 115 11.61 -19.28 5.19
CA PRO A 115 12.48 -18.55 6.13
C PRO A 115 13.12 -19.52 7.13
N SER A 116 13.99 -20.38 6.63
CA SER A 116 14.72 -21.35 7.44
C SER A 116 16.02 -21.77 6.75
N THR A 117 17.04 -22.06 7.54
CA THR A 117 18.30 -22.65 7.09
C THR A 117 18.40 -24.14 7.46
N SER A 118 17.40 -24.68 8.14
CA SER A 118 17.43 -26.06 8.66
C SER A 118 17.51 -27.12 7.56
N GLU A 119 16.94 -26.82 6.39
CA GLU A 119 16.91 -27.75 5.25
C GLU A 119 18.13 -27.59 4.33
N GLY A 120 19.13 -26.78 4.72
CA GLY A 120 20.36 -26.58 3.95
C GLY A 120 20.08 -25.99 2.56
N GLU A 121 20.76 -26.56 1.56
CA GLU A 121 20.68 -26.06 0.19
C GLU A 121 19.34 -26.34 -0.51
N SER A 122 18.50 -27.22 0.04
CA SER A 122 17.23 -27.61 -0.62
C SER A 122 16.22 -26.45 -0.70
N THR A 123 16.34 -25.45 0.17
CA THR A 123 15.47 -24.27 0.16
C THR A 123 16.09 -23.08 -0.60
N VAL A 124 17.31 -23.16 -1.04
CA VAL A 124 17.98 -22.08 -1.78
C VAL A 124 17.45 -22.04 -3.21
N ARG A 125 16.76 -20.94 -3.55
CA ARG A 125 16.24 -20.72 -4.90
C ARG A 125 17.28 -20.09 -5.81
N THR A 126 18.01 -19.09 -5.29
CA THR A 126 19.06 -18.38 -6.03
C THR A 126 19.97 -17.64 -5.06
N GLN A 127 21.04 -17.08 -5.58
CA GLN A 127 21.93 -16.21 -4.84
C GLN A 127 21.99 -14.83 -5.46
N VAL A 128 22.11 -13.80 -4.63
CA VAL A 128 22.24 -12.41 -5.07
C VAL A 128 23.40 -11.73 -4.34
N ARG A 129 23.94 -10.71 -4.99
CA ARG A 129 25.16 -10.01 -4.52
C ARG A 129 24.85 -8.56 -4.17
N ASN A 130 25.76 -7.94 -3.45
CA ASN A 130 25.72 -6.49 -3.20
C ASN A 130 25.49 -5.74 -4.52
N GLY A 131 24.62 -4.76 -4.48
CA GLY A 131 24.17 -3.98 -5.65
C GLY A 131 22.89 -4.48 -6.29
N THR A 132 22.45 -5.72 -5.98
CA THR A 132 21.14 -6.20 -6.39
C THR A 132 20.09 -5.63 -5.45
N ASN A 133 19.19 -4.81 -5.96
CA ASN A 133 18.11 -4.23 -5.16
C ASN A 133 16.92 -5.18 -5.12
N LEU A 134 16.51 -5.54 -3.91
CA LEU A 134 15.39 -6.44 -3.65
C LEU A 134 14.25 -5.65 -3.04
N HIS A 135 13.04 -5.85 -3.57
CA HIS A 135 11.84 -5.27 -2.98
C HIS A 135 11.47 -6.08 -1.74
N ARG A 136 11.67 -5.50 -0.57
CA ARG A 136 11.29 -6.13 0.70
C ARG A 136 9.82 -5.81 0.99
N THR A 137 9.02 -6.85 1.14
CA THR A 137 7.58 -6.75 1.35
C THR A 137 7.18 -7.03 2.79
N GLY A 138 8.09 -7.54 3.59
CA GLY A 138 7.85 -7.80 5.00
C GLY A 138 9.12 -8.18 5.75
N TYR A 139 9.05 -8.11 7.06
CA TYR A 139 10.16 -8.51 7.93
C TYR A 139 9.62 -9.19 9.20
N SER A 140 10.45 -10.01 9.81
CA SER A 140 10.15 -10.65 11.09
C SER A 140 11.27 -10.33 12.08
N GLU A 141 11.00 -9.44 13.02
CA GLU A 141 12.00 -9.04 14.03
C GLU A 141 12.42 -10.23 14.91
N GLY A 142 11.46 -11.04 15.34
CA GLY A 142 11.75 -12.14 16.25
C GLY A 142 12.58 -13.26 15.66
N SER A 143 12.49 -13.46 14.35
CA SER A 143 13.21 -14.54 13.66
C SER A 143 14.42 -14.05 12.85
N GLY A 144 14.51 -12.75 12.58
CA GLY A 144 15.59 -12.19 11.77
C GLY A 144 15.48 -12.46 10.27
N TRP A 145 14.27 -12.71 9.75
CA TRP A 145 14.04 -12.97 8.33
C TRP A 145 13.37 -11.78 7.66
N SER A 146 13.70 -11.56 6.39
CA SER A 146 13.04 -10.61 5.50
C SER A 146 12.34 -11.38 4.39
N ARG A 147 11.12 -10.95 4.05
CA ARG A 147 10.36 -11.45 2.90
C ARG A 147 10.58 -10.49 1.75
N VAL A 148 11.02 -11.01 0.60
CA VAL A 148 11.31 -10.22 -0.58
C VAL A 148 10.56 -10.75 -1.80
N GLU A 149 10.33 -9.87 -2.76
CA GLU A 149 9.82 -10.24 -4.07
C GLU A 149 10.97 -10.13 -5.08
N TYR A 150 11.25 -11.22 -5.75
CA TYR A 150 12.34 -11.33 -6.72
C TYR A 150 11.88 -12.12 -7.94
N ASN A 151 11.94 -11.52 -9.12
CA ASN A 151 11.49 -12.13 -10.39
C ASN A 151 10.07 -12.70 -10.31
N GLY A 152 9.16 -12.01 -9.59
CA GLY A 152 7.78 -12.45 -9.43
C GLY A 152 7.56 -13.55 -8.40
N GLU A 153 8.61 -13.98 -7.70
CA GLU A 153 8.52 -14.98 -6.63
C GLU A 153 8.69 -14.34 -5.26
N ILE A 154 8.03 -14.93 -4.25
CA ILE A 154 8.22 -14.55 -2.86
C ILE A 154 9.34 -15.43 -2.29
N LEU A 155 10.42 -14.80 -1.87
CA LEU A 155 11.59 -15.46 -1.31
C LEU A 155 11.96 -14.83 0.02
N TYR A 156 12.90 -15.47 0.73
CA TYR A 156 13.26 -15.06 2.09
C TYR A 156 14.79 -14.92 2.22
N ALA A 157 15.19 -13.88 2.93
CA ALA A 157 16.60 -13.59 3.20
C ALA A 157 16.81 -13.31 4.69
N VAL A 158 17.97 -13.66 5.19
CA VAL A 158 18.36 -13.33 6.56
C VAL A 158 18.59 -11.82 6.66
N THR A 159 17.86 -11.16 7.56
CA THR A 159 17.86 -9.69 7.69
C THR A 159 19.25 -9.13 8.01
N SER A 160 20.05 -9.86 8.80
CA SER A 160 21.38 -9.39 9.18
C SER A 160 22.38 -9.37 8.02
N TYR A 161 22.05 -10.00 6.89
CA TYR A 161 22.91 -10.06 5.71
C TYR A 161 22.58 -8.99 4.65
N VAL A 162 21.62 -8.13 4.94
CA VAL A 162 21.17 -7.10 4.00
C VAL A 162 21.26 -5.71 4.64
N ILE A 163 21.32 -4.70 3.78
CA ILE A 163 21.31 -3.28 4.15
C ILE A 163 20.30 -2.55 3.28
N SER A 164 19.99 -1.30 3.60
CA SER A 164 19.10 -0.48 2.79
C SER A 164 19.60 -0.38 1.36
N GLY A 165 18.72 -0.62 0.40
CA GLY A 165 18.97 -0.49 -1.03
C GLY A 165 18.26 0.72 -1.59
N SER A 166 18.11 0.75 -2.92
CA SER A 166 17.42 1.82 -3.65
C SER A 166 16.33 1.25 -4.52
N ALA A 167 15.21 1.99 -4.65
CA ALA A 167 14.17 1.64 -5.60
C ALA A 167 14.72 1.67 -7.03
N PRO A 168 14.29 0.76 -7.92
CA PRO A 168 14.65 0.84 -9.33
C PRO A 168 14.10 2.13 -9.94
N GLU A 169 14.88 2.72 -10.84
CA GLU A 169 14.50 3.91 -11.59
C GLU A 169 13.59 3.57 -12.77
#